data_43f1e02c498b76d4d29c7469a415d170
#
_entry.id   43f1e02c498b76d4d29c7469a415d170
#
_cell.length_a   1.000
_cell.length_b   1.000
_cell.length_c   1.000
_cell.angle_alpha   90.00
_cell.angle_beta   90.00
_cell.angle_gamma   90.00
#
_symmetry.space_group_name_H-M   'P 1'
#
loop_
_entity.id
_entity.type
_entity.pdbx_description
1 polymer ?
#
loop_
_entity_poly.entity_id
_entity_poly.type
_entity_poly.pdbx_seq_one_letter_code
_entity_poly.pdbx_strand_id
1 'polypeptide(L)'
;MKEPEISVGIVNAQEIHFTLNSHFLAKGETVTGNQVVSFSEGGILWNGNVYRELTFTPVEDEASFSLYDVTIGINFHWERQETQHFNGTLKLVVDEGKITAINILPAEDYLISVISSEMNATSSPEFLKAHAVISRSWLLAQIEKRKAMSKHDNGFFSFIKTDTEYIRWYDREDHTIFDVCADDHCQRYQGITKASNKNVVEAVKATQGQVLMYKN
;
A
#
# COMPACT_ATOMS: atom_id res chain seq x y z
N MET A 1 1.23 21.64 4.85
CA MET A 1 1.58 20.78 3.71
C MET A 1 0.41 19.82 3.52
N LYS A 2 -0.05 19.55 2.29
CA LYS A 2 -1.14 18.59 2.09
C LYS A 2 -0.60 17.18 2.36
N GLU A 3 -1.36 16.37 3.08
CA GLU A 3 -1.03 14.96 3.33
C GLU A 3 -0.87 14.22 1.99
N PRO A 4 0.18 13.42 1.79
CA PRO A 4 0.34 12.64 0.57
C PRO A 4 -0.61 11.46 0.53
N GLU A 5 -1.10 11.12 -0.66
CA GLU A 5 -1.73 9.84 -0.95
C GLU A 5 -0.66 8.81 -1.27
N ILE A 6 -0.89 7.59 -0.80
CA ILE A 6 0.01 6.44 -0.95
C ILE A 6 -0.69 5.39 -1.80
N SER A 7 0.05 4.79 -2.72
CA SER A 7 -0.39 3.64 -3.51
C SER A 7 0.25 2.36 -2.99
N VAL A 8 -0.58 1.41 -2.57
CA VAL A 8 -0.17 0.14 -1.95
C VAL A 8 -0.57 -1.03 -2.85
N GLY A 9 0.40 -1.77 -3.37
CA GLY A 9 0.16 -3.01 -4.12
C GLY A 9 -0.26 -4.15 -3.18
N ILE A 10 -1.42 -4.78 -3.44
CA ILE A 10 -2.01 -5.78 -2.54
C ILE A 10 -1.94 -7.18 -3.14
N VAL A 11 -2.47 -7.36 -4.35
CA VAL A 11 -2.62 -8.66 -5.03
C VAL A 11 -2.16 -8.52 -6.47
N ASN A 12 -1.47 -9.55 -6.98
CA ASN A 12 -1.16 -9.69 -8.39
C ASN A 12 -1.63 -11.08 -8.86
N ALA A 13 -2.70 -11.14 -9.67
CA ALA A 13 -3.34 -12.38 -10.09
C ALA A 13 -3.94 -12.30 -11.50
N GLN A 14 -4.22 -13.46 -12.12
CA GLN A 14 -4.93 -13.55 -13.39
C GLN A 14 -6.41 -13.15 -13.26
N GLU A 15 -6.99 -13.40 -12.10
CA GLU A 15 -8.36 -13.07 -11.76
C GLU A 15 -8.41 -12.55 -10.32
N ILE A 16 -9.19 -11.50 -10.09
CA ILE A 16 -9.36 -10.88 -8.77
C ILE A 16 -10.85 -10.77 -8.47
N HIS A 17 -11.25 -11.38 -7.34
CA HIS A 17 -12.58 -11.26 -6.76
C HIS A 17 -12.57 -10.22 -5.66
N PHE A 18 -13.54 -9.32 -5.67
CA PHE A 18 -13.68 -8.32 -4.64
C PHE A 18 -15.13 -7.90 -4.42
N THR A 19 -15.40 -7.29 -3.27
CA THR A 19 -16.71 -6.71 -2.98
C THR A 19 -16.55 -5.23 -2.68
N LEU A 20 -17.33 -4.41 -3.34
CA LEU A 20 -17.52 -3.00 -2.99
C LEU A 20 -18.61 -2.94 -1.92
N ASN A 21 -18.22 -2.70 -0.66
CA ASN A 21 -19.14 -2.71 0.50
C ASN A 21 -20.01 -1.44 0.56
N SER A 22 -19.65 -0.42 -0.20
CA SER A 22 -20.33 0.87 -0.34
C SER A 22 -20.45 1.23 -1.82
N HIS A 23 -20.90 2.44 -2.15
CA HIS A 23 -20.96 2.91 -3.52
C HIS A 23 -19.60 3.44 -3.98
N PHE A 24 -19.18 3.01 -5.16
CA PHE A 24 -17.96 3.46 -5.83
C PHE A 24 -18.31 3.95 -7.24
N LEU A 25 -17.59 4.95 -7.71
CA LEU A 25 -17.66 5.42 -9.09
C LEU A 25 -16.59 4.71 -9.92
N ALA A 26 -16.98 4.05 -11.01
CA ALA A 26 -16.08 3.45 -11.99
C ALA A 26 -16.61 3.69 -13.40
N LYS A 27 -15.74 4.20 -14.29
CA LYS A 27 -16.10 4.49 -15.70
C LYS A 27 -17.38 5.34 -15.88
N GLY A 28 -17.69 6.21 -14.94
CA GLY A 28 -18.86 7.08 -14.96
C GLY A 28 -20.14 6.47 -14.39
N GLU A 29 -20.08 5.23 -13.90
CA GLU A 29 -21.21 4.52 -13.29
C GLU A 29 -20.96 4.32 -11.79
N THR A 30 -22.03 4.37 -11.01
CA THR A 30 -21.99 3.99 -9.59
C THR A 30 -22.19 2.49 -9.47
N VAL A 31 -21.24 1.82 -8.83
CA VAL A 31 -21.19 0.37 -8.66
C VAL A 31 -21.04 -0.02 -7.20
N THR A 32 -21.58 -1.20 -6.83
CA THR A 32 -21.50 -1.79 -5.48
C THR A 32 -21.57 -3.31 -5.57
N GLY A 33 -21.36 -4.00 -4.46
CA GLY A 33 -21.48 -5.45 -4.34
C GLY A 33 -20.32 -6.22 -4.96
N ASN A 34 -20.56 -7.50 -5.25
CA ASN A 34 -19.55 -8.43 -5.72
C ASN A 34 -19.11 -8.11 -7.15
N GLN A 35 -17.81 -8.08 -7.35
CA GLN A 35 -17.16 -7.81 -8.62
C GLN A 35 -16.11 -8.88 -8.92
N VAL A 36 -15.90 -9.15 -10.20
CA VAL A 36 -14.83 -10.01 -10.70
C VAL A 36 -14.17 -9.32 -11.87
N VAL A 37 -12.85 -9.36 -11.91
CA VAL A 37 -12.06 -8.95 -13.06
C VAL A 37 -11.10 -10.06 -13.45
N SER A 38 -10.86 -10.25 -14.74
CA SER A 38 -9.90 -11.23 -15.24
C SER A 38 -8.99 -10.61 -16.30
N PHE A 39 -7.74 -11.08 -16.37
CA PHE A 39 -6.81 -10.68 -17.41
C PHE A 39 -7.24 -11.32 -18.73
N SER A 40 -7.47 -10.54 -19.75
CA SER A 40 -7.89 -10.99 -21.07
C SER A 40 -7.43 -10.02 -22.15
N GLU A 41 -6.94 -10.55 -23.27
CA GLU A 41 -6.55 -9.75 -24.45
C GLU A 41 -5.58 -8.59 -24.15
N GLY A 42 -4.69 -8.79 -23.17
CA GLY A 42 -3.72 -7.77 -22.76
C GLY A 42 -4.31 -6.66 -21.88
N GLY A 43 -5.53 -6.81 -21.39
CA GLY A 43 -6.25 -5.87 -20.55
C GLY A 43 -7.01 -6.51 -19.40
N ILE A 44 -7.83 -5.72 -18.74
CA ILE A 44 -8.70 -6.12 -17.63
C ILE A 44 -10.11 -6.28 -18.18
N LEU A 45 -10.60 -7.50 -18.26
CA LEU A 45 -12.00 -7.80 -18.59
C LEU A 45 -12.89 -7.51 -17.37
N TRP A 46 -13.84 -6.61 -17.51
CA TRP A 46 -14.84 -6.28 -16.52
C TRP A 46 -16.16 -5.93 -17.20
N ASN A 47 -17.27 -6.53 -16.76
CA ASN A 47 -18.62 -6.33 -17.31
C ASN A 47 -18.65 -6.43 -18.84
N GLY A 48 -17.94 -7.42 -19.43
CA GLY A 48 -17.90 -7.66 -20.88
C GLY A 48 -17.04 -6.70 -21.69
N ASN A 49 -16.33 -5.77 -21.07
CA ASN A 49 -15.42 -4.83 -21.73
C ASN A 49 -13.98 -5.00 -21.24
N VAL A 50 -13.03 -4.73 -22.13
CA VAL A 50 -11.59 -4.81 -21.79
C VAL A 50 -11.03 -3.40 -21.59
N TYR A 51 -10.36 -3.18 -20.46
CA TYR A 51 -9.79 -1.90 -20.05
C TYR A 51 -8.29 -2.03 -19.82
N ARG A 52 -7.52 -0.95 -20.03
CA ARG A 52 -6.10 -0.91 -19.65
C ARG A 52 -5.91 -0.74 -18.15
N GLU A 53 -6.80 0.03 -17.53
CA GLU A 53 -6.87 0.24 -16.09
C GLU A 53 -8.31 0.48 -15.66
N LEU A 54 -8.63 0.12 -14.43
CA LEU A 54 -9.90 0.40 -13.76
C LEU A 54 -9.64 1.08 -12.44
N THR A 55 -10.42 2.09 -12.12
CA THR A 55 -10.38 2.78 -10.84
C THR A 55 -11.78 2.82 -10.26
N PHE A 56 -11.91 2.36 -9.03
CA PHE A 56 -13.12 2.41 -8.22
C PHE A 56 -12.89 3.45 -7.12
N THR A 57 -13.47 4.63 -7.31
CA THR A 57 -13.33 5.76 -6.38
C THR A 57 -14.51 5.78 -5.42
N PRO A 58 -14.29 5.88 -4.10
CA PRO A 58 -15.38 5.93 -3.13
C PRO A 58 -16.28 7.14 -3.36
N VAL A 59 -17.60 6.96 -3.20
CA VAL A 59 -18.59 8.05 -3.26
C VAL A 59 -18.81 8.65 -1.87
N GLU A 60 -18.67 7.83 -0.83
CA GLU A 60 -18.83 8.21 0.59
C GLU A 60 -17.48 8.17 1.31
N ASP A 61 -17.29 9.03 2.34
CA ASP A 61 -16.02 9.14 3.07
C ASP A 61 -15.60 7.85 3.78
N GLU A 62 -16.55 7.05 4.28
CA GLU A 62 -16.28 5.79 4.97
C GLU A 62 -16.48 4.55 4.07
N ALA A 63 -16.47 4.75 2.75
CA ALA A 63 -16.63 3.65 1.81
C ALA A 63 -15.48 2.65 1.94
N SER A 64 -15.82 1.37 1.86
CA SER A 64 -14.84 0.28 1.94
C SER A 64 -15.06 -0.78 0.88
N PHE A 65 -13.99 -1.52 0.60
CA PHE A 65 -14.03 -2.70 -0.26
C PHE A 65 -13.29 -3.87 0.38
N SER A 66 -13.60 -5.07 -0.07
CA SER A 66 -12.96 -6.31 0.39
C SER A 66 -12.27 -6.98 -0.79
N LEU A 67 -11.02 -7.39 -0.62
CA LEU A 67 -10.32 -8.29 -1.54
C LEU A 67 -10.28 -9.69 -0.94
N TYR A 68 -10.56 -10.69 -1.77
CA TYR A 68 -10.51 -12.10 -1.39
C TYR A 68 -9.16 -12.71 -1.73
N ASP A 69 -8.81 -13.78 -1.03
CA ASP A 69 -7.61 -14.60 -1.27
C ASP A 69 -6.30 -13.78 -1.28
N VAL A 70 -6.23 -12.74 -0.44
CA VAL A 70 -5.01 -11.97 -0.25
C VAL A 70 -3.98 -12.84 0.43
N THR A 71 -2.89 -13.16 -0.26
CA THR A 71 -1.79 -13.92 0.31
C THR A 71 -0.94 -13.03 1.21
N ILE A 72 -0.74 -13.44 2.45
CA ILE A 72 0.11 -12.77 3.44
C ILE A 72 1.23 -13.68 3.89
N GLY A 73 2.39 -13.11 4.17
CA GLY A 73 3.60 -13.86 4.55
C GLY A 73 4.17 -14.68 3.41
N ILE A 74 4.25 -14.09 2.22
CA ILE A 74 4.73 -14.74 1.00
C ILE A 74 6.10 -15.37 1.23
N ASN A 75 6.24 -16.67 0.93
CA ASN A 75 7.44 -17.49 1.13
C ASN A 75 7.82 -17.75 2.62
N PHE A 76 6.99 -17.39 3.57
CA PHE A 76 7.18 -17.77 4.98
C PHE A 76 6.38 -19.03 5.35
N HIS A 77 6.81 -19.73 6.40
CA HIS A 77 6.11 -20.94 6.88
C HIS A 77 4.69 -20.70 7.42
N TRP A 78 4.31 -19.45 7.61
CA TRP A 78 2.98 -18.99 8.04
C TRP A 78 2.17 -18.35 6.91
N GLU A 79 2.62 -18.50 5.65
CA GLU A 79 1.87 -18.04 4.47
C GLU A 79 0.44 -18.58 4.50
N ARG A 80 -0.52 -17.69 4.26
CA ARG A 80 -1.93 -18.02 4.17
C ARG A 80 -2.69 -17.01 3.35
N GLN A 81 -3.90 -17.37 2.95
CA GLN A 81 -4.82 -16.46 2.28
C GLN A 81 -5.87 -15.95 3.26
N GLU A 82 -6.20 -14.68 3.18
CA GLU A 82 -7.22 -14.02 3.99
C GLU A 82 -8.07 -13.09 3.13
N THR A 83 -9.33 -12.89 3.54
CA THR A 83 -10.12 -11.76 3.06
C THR A 83 -9.70 -10.51 3.84
N GLN A 84 -9.31 -9.47 3.12
CA GLN A 84 -8.91 -8.21 3.72
C GLN A 84 -9.82 -7.07 3.29
N HIS A 85 -10.02 -6.10 4.18
CA HIS A 85 -10.90 -4.95 4.01
C HIS A 85 -10.09 -3.66 3.95
N PHE A 86 -10.48 -2.76 3.05
CA PHE A 86 -9.75 -1.55 2.75
C PHE A 86 -10.68 -0.35 2.61
N ASN A 87 -10.23 0.81 3.04
CA ASN A 87 -10.83 2.11 2.70
C ASN A 87 -10.07 2.74 1.54
N GLY A 88 -10.65 3.83 0.98
CA GLY A 88 -10.02 4.58 -0.09
C GLY A 88 -10.31 4.01 -1.47
N THR A 89 -9.46 4.31 -2.43
CA THR A 89 -9.65 3.97 -3.85
C THR A 89 -9.02 2.62 -4.18
N LEU A 90 -9.74 1.77 -4.92
CA LEU A 90 -9.19 0.58 -5.54
C LEU A 90 -8.84 0.89 -7.00
N LYS A 91 -7.56 0.73 -7.34
CA LYS A 91 -7.07 0.83 -8.72
C LYS A 91 -6.56 -0.54 -9.17
N LEU A 92 -6.95 -0.96 -10.37
CA LEU A 92 -6.51 -2.19 -11.01
C LEU A 92 -5.72 -1.83 -12.26
N VAL A 93 -4.53 -2.40 -12.41
CA VAL A 93 -3.65 -2.20 -13.57
C VAL A 93 -3.13 -3.54 -14.08
N VAL A 94 -2.78 -3.58 -15.37
CA VAL A 94 -2.10 -4.74 -15.94
C VAL A 94 -0.60 -4.62 -15.67
N ASP A 95 -0.02 -5.69 -15.15
CA ASP A 95 1.40 -5.81 -14.88
C ASP A 95 1.86 -7.24 -15.19
N GLU A 96 2.84 -7.37 -16.09
CA GLU A 96 3.43 -8.66 -16.52
C GLU A 96 2.40 -9.77 -16.87
N GLY A 97 1.32 -9.39 -17.55
CA GLY A 97 0.27 -10.33 -17.97
C GLY A 97 -0.66 -10.80 -16.85
N LYS A 98 -0.70 -10.06 -15.77
CA LYS A 98 -1.64 -10.23 -14.63
C LYS A 98 -2.27 -8.89 -14.28
N ILE A 99 -3.21 -8.93 -13.35
CA ILE A 99 -3.85 -7.74 -12.77
C ILE A 99 -3.26 -7.50 -11.40
N THR A 100 -2.78 -6.28 -11.17
CA THR A 100 -2.36 -5.83 -9.84
C THR A 100 -3.45 -4.94 -9.22
N ALA A 101 -3.93 -5.32 -8.04
CA ALA A 101 -4.81 -4.51 -7.22
C ALA A 101 -3.99 -3.58 -6.34
N ILE A 102 -4.27 -2.28 -6.45
CA ILE A 102 -3.59 -1.20 -5.74
C ILE A 102 -4.63 -0.44 -4.91
N ASN A 103 -4.37 -0.29 -3.61
CA ASN A 103 -5.15 0.57 -2.74
C ASN A 103 -4.51 1.96 -2.69
N ILE A 104 -5.29 3.01 -2.90
CA ILE A 104 -4.84 4.41 -2.80
C ILE A 104 -5.57 5.07 -1.64
N LEU A 105 -4.80 5.62 -0.68
CA LEU A 105 -5.32 6.18 0.55
C LEU A 105 -4.36 7.24 1.14
N PRO A 106 -4.81 8.07 2.11
CA PRO A 106 -3.93 8.98 2.84
C PRO A 106 -2.82 8.27 3.60
N ALA A 107 -1.65 8.90 3.73
CA ALA A 107 -0.48 8.33 4.40
C ALA A 107 -0.74 7.99 5.87
N GLU A 108 -1.50 8.79 6.60
CA GLU A 108 -1.80 8.55 8.01
C GLU A 108 -2.71 7.33 8.18
N ASP A 109 -3.67 7.11 7.29
CA ASP A 109 -4.52 5.91 7.29
C ASP A 109 -3.71 4.64 6.97
N TYR A 110 -2.76 4.72 6.04
CA TYR A 110 -1.79 3.65 5.79
C TYR A 110 -1.00 3.33 7.06
N LEU A 111 -0.48 4.33 7.77
CA LEU A 111 0.30 4.14 9.00
C LEU A 111 -0.51 3.52 10.14
N ILE A 112 -1.79 3.88 10.28
CA ILE A 112 -2.69 3.25 11.25
C ILE A 112 -2.77 1.73 11.00
N SER A 113 -2.91 1.32 9.76
CA SER A 113 -2.93 -0.09 9.38
C SER A 113 -1.59 -0.79 9.66
N VAL A 114 -0.48 -0.19 9.22
CA VAL A 114 0.87 -0.75 9.42
C VAL A 114 1.16 -0.98 10.91
N ILE A 115 1.00 0.05 11.73
CA ILE A 115 1.32 -0.03 13.16
C ILE A 115 0.39 -1.04 13.87
N SER A 116 -0.88 -1.11 13.47
CA SER A 116 -1.83 -2.10 14.00
C SER A 116 -1.48 -3.53 13.57
N SER A 117 -0.81 -3.70 12.44
CA SER A 117 -0.41 -5.02 11.92
C SER A 117 0.94 -5.48 12.47
N GLU A 118 1.85 -4.57 12.77
CA GLU A 118 3.21 -4.86 13.23
C GLU A 118 3.35 -4.87 14.75
N MET A 119 2.54 -4.06 15.47
CA MET A 119 2.69 -3.86 16.91
C MET A 119 1.50 -4.38 17.71
N ASN A 120 1.81 -4.82 18.95
CA ASN A 120 0.74 -5.20 19.87
C ASN A 120 -0.05 -3.97 20.31
N ALA A 121 -1.36 -4.08 20.31
CA ALA A 121 -2.31 -3.07 20.77
C ALA A 121 -2.09 -2.60 22.22
N THR A 122 -1.46 -3.43 23.07
CA THR A 122 -1.14 -3.14 24.47
C THR A 122 0.21 -2.45 24.67
N SER A 123 0.94 -2.16 23.59
CA SER A 123 2.20 -1.40 23.65
C SER A 123 1.96 0.00 24.24
N SER A 124 2.98 0.55 24.91
CA SER A 124 2.85 1.87 25.51
C SER A 124 2.58 2.96 24.47
N PRO A 125 1.82 4.00 24.80
CA PRO A 125 1.55 5.09 23.87
C PRO A 125 2.80 5.73 23.30
N GLU A 126 3.86 5.89 24.09
CA GLU A 126 5.11 6.49 23.65
C GLU A 126 5.86 5.60 22.65
N PHE A 127 5.79 4.28 22.84
CA PHE A 127 6.33 3.32 21.87
C PHE A 127 5.57 3.39 20.54
N LEU A 128 4.24 3.42 20.56
CA LEU A 128 3.42 3.54 19.36
C LEU A 128 3.69 4.86 18.62
N LYS A 129 3.85 5.98 19.34
CA LYS A 129 4.24 7.27 18.76
C LYS A 129 5.62 7.22 18.10
N ALA A 130 6.61 6.65 18.77
CA ALA A 130 7.95 6.49 18.21
C ALA A 130 7.91 5.65 16.92
N HIS A 131 7.16 4.54 16.93
CA HIS A 131 6.99 3.71 15.75
C HIS A 131 6.28 4.46 14.62
N ALA A 132 5.25 5.27 14.91
CA ALA A 132 4.58 6.10 13.91
C ALA A 132 5.54 7.07 13.21
N VAL A 133 6.42 7.72 13.96
CA VAL A 133 7.43 8.64 13.41
C VAL A 133 8.45 7.89 12.53
N ILE A 134 8.93 6.72 12.98
CA ILE A 134 9.89 5.91 12.22
C ILE A 134 9.26 5.40 10.93
N SER A 135 8.07 4.80 11.00
CA SER A 135 7.36 4.24 9.83
C SER A 135 7.02 5.32 8.81
N ARG A 136 6.57 6.50 9.27
CA ARG A 136 6.32 7.66 8.39
C ARG A 136 7.58 8.13 7.70
N SER A 137 8.69 8.22 8.44
CA SER A 137 9.98 8.65 7.89
C SER A 137 10.48 7.70 6.81
N TRP A 138 10.38 6.40 7.07
CA TRP A 138 10.72 5.37 6.10
C TRP A 138 9.84 5.44 4.85
N LEU A 139 8.52 5.53 5.01
CA LEU A 139 7.56 5.63 3.91
C LEU A 139 7.87 6.82 3.00
N LEU A 140 8.05 8.01 3.58
CA LEU A 140 8.36 9.21 2.81
C LEU A 140 9.71 9.11 2.09
N ALA A 141 10.71 8.48 2.73
CA ALA A 141 11.99 8.23 2.08
C ALA A 141 11.86 7.29 0.85
N GLN A 142 10.99 6.26 0.90
CA GLN A 142 10.73 5.40 -0.25
C GLN A 142 10.05 6.19 -1.39
N ILE A 143 9.07 7.01 -1.07
CA ILE A 143 8.36 7.84 -2.06
C ILE A 143 9.31 8.83 -2.73
N GLU A 144 10.16 9.51 -1.96
CA GLU A 144 11.15 10.45 -2.51
C GLU A 144 12.22 9.74 -3.35
N LYS A 145 12.68 8.56 -2.91
CA LYS A 145 13.59 7.71 -3.71
C LYS A 145 12.97 7.38 -5.06
N ARG A 146 11.72 6.89 -5.09
CA ARG A 146 11.00 6.55 -6.32
C ARG A 146 10.86 7.75 -7.25
N LYS A 147 10.50 8.93 -6.72
CA LYS A 147 10.42 10.17 -7.51
C LYS A 147 11.77 10.59 -8.08
N ALA A 148 12.86 10.37 -7.34
CA ALA A 148 14.21 10.67 -7.81
C ALA A 148 14.65 9.71 -8.94
N MET A 149 14.35 8.42 -8.81
CA MET A 149 14.65 7.41 -9.83
C MET A 149 13.92 7.67 -11.15
N SER A 150 12.65 8.10 -11.08
CA SER A 150 11.87 8.44 -12.29
C SER A 150 12.41 9.66 -13.07
N LYS A 151 13.27 10.47 -12.44
CA LYS A 151 13.86 11.69 -13.04
C LYS A 151 15.28 11.49 -13.58
N HIS A 152 15.95 10.41 -13.22
CA HIS A 152 17.35 10.17 -13.59
C HIS A 152 17.52 8.77 -14.19
N ASP A 153 17.94 8.73 -15.45
CA ASP A 153 18.28 7.50 -16.21
C ASP A 153 19.62 6.87 -15.77
N ASN A 154 20.28 7.43 -14.77
CA ASN A 154 21.57 6.96 -14.26
C ASN A 154 21.34 6.12 -12.99
N GLY A 155 21.73 4.84 -13.10
CA GLY A 155 21.60 3.84 -12.05
C GLY A 155 22.03 4.34 -10.68
N PHE A 156 21.17 4.12 -9.69
CA PHE A 156 21.43 4.40 -8.30
C PHE A 156 22.64 3.56 -7.86
N PHE A 157 23.68 4.20 -7.32
CA PHE A 157 24.83 3.45 -6.82
C PHE A 157 24.41 2.60 -5.61
N SER A 158 24.45 1.29 -5.74
CA SER A 158 24.11 0.34 -4.69
C SER A 158 25.16 0.28 -3.56
N PHE A 159 26.26 1.02 -3.69
CA PHE A 159 27.29 1.08 -2.65
C PHE A 159 28.04 2.41 -2.61
N ILE A 160 28.50 2.78 -1.45
CA ILE A 160 29.49 3.85 -1.22
C ILE A 160 30.73 3.19 -0.61
N LYS A 161 31.91 3.43 -1.20
CA LYS A 161 33.20 3.00 -0.67
C LYS A 161 34.05 4.21 -0.40
N THR A 162 34.48 4.36 0.85
CA THR A 162 35.51 5.31 1.29
C THR A 162 36.72 4.54 1.77
N ASP A 163 37.76 5.24 2.21
CA ASP A 163 38.97 4.59 2.77
C ASP A 163 38.70 3.86 4.09
N THR A 164 37.61 4.25 4.80
CA THR A 164 37.27 3.75 6.13
C THR A 164 35.94 3.02 6.21
N GLU A 165 35.09 3.16 5.19
CA GLU A 165 33.73 2.62 5.20
C GLU A 165 33.37 1.98 3.87
N TYR A 166 32.64 0.86 3.94
CA TYR A 166 31.97 0.24 2.81
C TYR A 166 30.49 0.08 3.14
N ILE A 167 29.66 0.94 2.56
CA ILE A 167 28.21 0.93 2.75
C ILE A 167 27.60 0.32 1.48
N ARG A 168 26.93 -0.82 1.63
CA ARG A 168 26.20 -1.46 0.54
C ARG A 168 24.73 -1.51 0.90
N TRP A 169 23.88 -0.91 0.03
CA TRP A 169 22.46 -1.18 0.03
C TRP A 169 22.27 -2.44 -0.83
N TYR A 170 21.78 -3.52 -0.20
CA TYR A 170 21.39 -4.72 -0.96
C TYR A 170 20.31 -4.33 -1.95
N ASP A 171 20.41 -4.87 -3.18
CA ASP A 171 19.46 -4.60 -4.26
C ASP A 171 18.06 -5.00 -3.76
N ARG A 172 17.29 -3.98 -3.40
CA ARG A 172 15.90 -4.13 -3.09
C ARG A 172 15.17 -3.92 -4.42
N GLU A 173 14.35 -4.87 -4.81
CA GLU A 173 13.47 -4.71 -5.95
C GLU A 173 12.51 -3.54 -5.67
N ASP A 174 12.72 -2.44 -6.38
CA ASP A 174 11.87 -1.26 -6.24
C ASP A 174 10.58 -1.46 -7.05
N HIS A 175 9.46 -1.13 -6.44
CA HIS A 175 8.18 -1.17 -7.14
C HIS A 175 8.09 -0.03 -8.15
N THR A 176 7.58 -0.33 -9.36
CA THR A 176 7.47 0.65 -10.45
C THR A 176 6.06 1.22 -10.60
N ILE A 177 5.04 0.43 -10.27
CA ILE A 177 3.63 0.78 -10.50
C ILE A 177 2.87 1.26 -9.26
N PHE A 178 3.45 1.10 -8.06
CA PHE A 178 2.93 1.59 -6.78
C PHE A 178 4.07 2.01 -5.85
N ASP A 179 3.77 2.69 -4.75
CA ASP A 179 4.80 3.21 -3.83
C ASP A 179 5.39 2.14 -2.93
N VAL A 180 4.54 1.30 -2.35
CA VAL A 180 4.90 0.22 -1.42
C VAL A 180 4.00 -1.00 -1.64
N CYS A 181 4.46 -2.20 -1.31
CA CYS A 181 3.58 -3.37 -1.25
C CYS A 181 3.01 -3.58 0.16
N ALA A 182 2.00 -4.45 0.25
CA ALA A 182 1.34 -4.78 1.50
C ALA A 182 2.10 -5.80 2.36
N ASP A 183 3.16 -6.43 1.82
CA ASP A 183 3.90 -7.51 2.45
C ASP A 183 5.14 -7.03 3.21
N ASP A 184 5.78 -7.94 3.95
CA ASP A 184 6.97 -7.71 4.80
C ASP A 184 8.19 -7.15 4.03
N HIS A 185 8.20 -7.24 2.70
CA HIS A 185 9.19 -6.56 1.86
C HIS A 185 9.19 -5.03 2.08
N CYS A 186 8.03 -4.42 2.29
CA CYS A 186 7.86 -3.01 2.65
C CYS A 186 7.53 -2.86 4.13
N GLN A 187 6.28 -2.63 4.43
CA GLN A 187 5.72 -2.59 5.77
C GLN A 187 4.42 -3.38 5.72
N ARG A 188 4.16 -4.20 6.74
CA ARG A 188 2.96 -5.02 6.74
C ARG A 188 1.69 -4.16 6.77
N TYR A 189 0.98 -4.14 5.66
CA TYR A 189 -0.25 -3.41 5.48
C TYR A 189 -1.43 -4.38 5.28
N GLN A 190 -2.46 -4.29 6.12
CA GLN A 190 -3.63 -5.16 6.08
C GLN A 190 -4.96 -4.37 6.02
N GLY A 191 -4.91 -3.17 5.46
CA GLY A 191 -6.07 -2.29 5.35
C GLY A 191 -6.72 -2.02 6.71
N ILE A 192 -8.04 -1.93 6.73
CA ILE A 192 -8.81 -1.74 7.97
C ILE A 192 -9.08 -3.04 8.72
N THR A 193 -8.66 -4.20 8.19
CA THR A 193 -8.86 -5.52 8.82
C THR A 193 -8.23 -5.58 10.22
N LYS A 194 -7.13 -4.87 10.44
CA LYS A 194 -6.41 -4.77 11.72
C LYS A 194 -6.45 -3.39 12.36
N ALA A 195 -6.99 -2.37 11.68
CA ALA A 195 -6.91 -0.96 12.09
C ALA A 195 -7.86 -0.54 13.23
N SER A 196 -8.35 -1.47 14.04
CA SER A 196 -9.36 -1.20 15.08
C SER A 196 -8.82 -0.68 16.42
N ASN A 197 -7.51 -0.47 16.55
CA ASN A 197 -6.91 -0.10 17.83
C ASN A 197 -6.90 1.41 18.06
N LYS A 198 -7.70 1.88 19.00
CA LYS A 198 -7.80 3.29 19.39
C LYS A 198 -6.44 3.90 19.78
N ASN A 199 -5.59 3.18 20.51
CA ASN A 199 -4.28 3.67 20.94
C ASN A 199 -3.35 3.93 19.76
N VAL A 200 -3.43 3.10 18.72
CA VAL A 200 -2.66 3.32 17.48
C VAL A 200 -3.16 4.57 16.75
N VAL A 201 -4.47 4.71 16.58
CA VAL A 201 -5.08 5.89 15.96
C VAL A 201 -4.65 7.17 16.68
N GLU A 202 -4.71 7.17 18.02
CA GLU A 202 -4.28 8.30 18.84
C GLU A 202 -2.78 8.59 18.70
N ALA A 203 -1.93 7.57 18.67
CA ALA A 203 -0.47 7.73 18.49
C ALA A 203 -0.11 8.31 17.13
N VAL A 204 -0.73 7.84 16.04
CA VAL A 204 -0.53 8.36 14.69
C VAL A 204 -0.98 9.81 14.60
N LYS A 205 -2.19 10.14 15.09
CA LYS A 205 -2.70 11.51 15.11
C LYS A 205 -1.83 12.45 15.94
N ALA A 206 -1.36 12.01 17.12
CA ALA A 206 -0.52 12.82 18.00
C ALA A 206 0.87 13.13 17.41
N THR A 207 1.32 12.35 16.43
CA THR A 207 2.61 12.52 15.75
C THR A 207 2.46 12.92 14.28
N GLN A 208 1.28 13.36 13.86
CA GLN A 208 1.01 13.68 12.46
C GLN A 208 2.03 14.69 11.91
N GLY A 209 2.60 14.38 10.74
CA GLY A 209 3.61 15.21 10.09
C GLY A 209 5.00 15.20 10.72
N GLN A 210 5.21 14.49 11.84
CA GLN A 210 6.54 14.38 12.44
C GLN A 210 7.37 13.31 11.71
N VAL A 211 8.60 13.68 11.36
CA VAL A 211 9.56 12.80 10.67
C VAL A 211 10.96 12.96 11.27
N LEU A 212 11.78 11.93 11.08
CA LEU A 212 13.20 12.00 11.42
C LEU A 212 13.97 12.75 10.34
N MET A 213 14.82 13.67 10.76
CA MET A 213 15.71 14.42 9.88
C MET A 213 17.17 14.18 10.29
N TYR A 214 18.06 14.15 9.30
CA TYR A 214 19.51 14.06 9.51
C TYR A 214 20.21 15.14 8.72
N LYS A 215 20.95 16.01 9.42
CA LYS A 215 21.67 17.17 8.86
C LYS A 215 20.78 17.99 7.92
N ASN A 216 20.19 19.07 8.44
CA ASN A 216 19.46 20.07 7.67
C ASN A 216 20.33 20.71 6.59
#